data_0523c55574a9b2be6db7facff3b0c00e
#
_entry.id   0523c55574a9b2be6db7facff3b0c00e
#
_cell.length_a   1.000
_cell.length_b   1.000
_cell.length_c   1.000
_cell.angle_alpha   90.00
_cell.angle_beta   90.00
_cell.angle_gamma   90.00
#
_symmetry.space_group_name_H-M   'P 1'
#
loop_
_entity.id
_entity.type
_entity.pdbx_description
1 polymer ?
#
loop_
_entity_poly.entity_id
_entity_poly.type
_entity_poly.pdbx_seq_one_letter_code
_entity_poly.pdbx_strand_id
1 'polypeptide(L)'
;MFPKVIKLILAVATFAYAIYQFIEDQIGNGIFLFLITGMFILLYFKNEIIFLAFLRLRKQDFEGTLKWLSRIPSPSANLVPKQQGYYHYLYGVIESQTNLTKAEKSFRKALSFGLSMSADEAMAKLSLAGILMQKRRKREATTLLNEAKKADTHNVLGQQIKLMQQQMKKI
;
A
#
# COMPACT_ATOMS: atom_id res chain seq x y z
N MET A 1 11.27 -9.74 -11.39
CA MET A 1 11.05 -8.41 -10.80
C MET A 1 12.37 -7.64 -10.82
N PHE A 2 12.38 -6.44 -11.38
CA PHE A 2 13.60 -5.62 -11.38
C PHE A 2 13.78 -4.97 -10.01
N PRO A 3 14.96 -5.07 -9.38
CA PRO A 3 15.30 -4.36 -8.15
C PRO A 3 15.05 -2.84 -8.31
N LYS A 4 14.67 -2.18 -7.21
CA LYS A 4 14.45 -0.72 -7.21
C LYS A 4 15.62 0.08 -7.76
N VAL A 5 16.85 -0.38 -7.51
CA VAL A 5 18.09 0.27 -7.98
C VAL A 5 18.18 0.25 -9.50
N ILE A 6 17.82 -0.87 -10.16
CA ILE A 6 17.85 -0.96 -11.63
C ILE A 6 16.85 0.01 -12.27
N LYS A 7 15.65 0.16 -11.68
CA LYS A 7 14.63 1.12 -12.18
C LYS A 7 15.16 2.56 -12.09
N LEU A 8 15.89 2.89 -11.03
CA LEU A 8 16.50 4.21 -10.87
C LEU A 8 17.63 4.44 -11.88
N ILE A 9 18.51 3.46 -12.07
CA ILE A 9 19.60 3.53 -13.06
C ILE A 9 19.02 3.73 -14.46
N LEU A 10 17.99 2.98 -14.84
CA LEU A 10 17.31 3.12 -16.13
C LEU A 10 16.67 4.51 -16.27
N ALA A 11 16.04 5.05 -15.22
CA ALA A 11 15.47 6.39 -15.23
C ALA A 11 16.56 7.47 -15.47
N VAL A 12 17.69 7.36 -14.79
CA VAL A 12 18.82 8.30 -14.98
C VAL A 12 19.43 8.19 -16.39
N ALA A 13 19.64 6.97 -16.88
CA ALA A 13 20.18 6.73 -18.21
C ALA A 13 19.27 7.26 -19.33
N THR A 14 17.95 6.98 -19.23
CA THR A 14 16.96 7.47 -20.22
C THR A 14 16.82 8.99 -20.16
N PHE A 15 16.92 9.58 -18.95
CA PHE A 15 16.89 11.03 -18.80
C PHE A 15 18.12 11.71 -19.43
N ALA A 16 19.32 11.19 -19.17
CA ALA A 16 20.54 11.71 -19.77
C ALA A 16 20.50 11.61 -21.31
N TYR A 17 20.00 10.50 -21.84
CA TYR A 17 19.85 10.33 -23.28
C TYR A 17 18.76 11.24 -23.87
N ALA A 18 17.69 11.53 -23.13
CA ALA A 18 16.69 12.51 -23.55
C ALA A 18 17.28 13.92 -23.70
N ILE A 19 18.14 14.34 -22.75
CA ILE A 19 18.85 15.63 -22.84
C ILE A 19 19.75 15.67 -24.08
N TYR A 20 20.49 14.59 -24.35
CA TYR A 20 21.33 14.49 -25.53
C TYR A 20 20.52 14.68 -26.82
N GLN A 21 19.35 14.04 -26.93
CA GLN A 21 18.47 14.18 -28.11
C GLN A 21 17.91 15.61 -28.27
N PHE A 22 17.68 16.34 -27.17
CA PHE A 22 17.28 17.74 -27.26
C PHE A 22 18.43 18.64 -27.77
N ILE A 23 19.69 18.33 -27.42
CA ILE A 23 20.88 19.07 -27.92
C ILE A 23 21.08 18.82 -29.42
N GLU A 24 20.74 17.66 -29.92
CA GLU A 24 20.80 17.26 -31.34
C GLU A 24 19.58 17.72 -32.16
N ASP A 25 18.75 18.64 -31.64
CA ASP A 25 17.52 19.15 -32.27
C ASP A 25 16.48 18.06 -32.59
N GLN A 26 16.64 16.86 -32.01
CA GLN A 26 15.70 15.76 -32.18
C GLN A 26 14.54 15.82 -31.14
N ILE A 27 13.75 16.90 -31.21
CA ILE A 27 12.74 17.23 -30.21
C ILE A 27 11.73 16.09 -29.97
N GLY A 28 11.27 15.43 -31.07
CA GLY A 28 10.30 14.33 -30.96
C GLY A 28 10.83 13.14 -30.16
N ASN A 29 12.08 12.73 -30.42
CA ASN A 29 12.74 11.65 -29.67
C ASN A 29 13.02 12.05 -28.22
N GLY A 30 13.42 13.31 -27.99
CA GLY A 30 13.62 13.85 -26.65
C GLY A 30 12.36 13.79 -25.78
N ILE A 31 11.20 14.22 -26.32
CA ILE A 31 9.90 14.16 -25.63
C ILE A 31 9.52 12.71 -25.31
N PHE A 32 9.68 11.79 -26.28
CA PHE A 32 9.36 10.38 -26.07
C PHE A 32 10.21 9.75 -24.95
N LEU A 33 11.53 10.00 -24.95
CA LEU A 33 12.43 9.52 -23.89
C LEU A 33 12.14 10.15 -22.54
N PHE A 34 11.71 11.41 -22.50
CA PHE A 34 11.27 12.06 -21.28
C PHE A 34 10.02 11.40 -20.67
N LEU A 35 9.06 10.99 -21.52
CA LEU A 35 7.89 10.22 -21.08
C LEU A 35 8.27 8.84 -20.54
N ILE A 36 9.24 8.16 -21.20
CA ILE A 36 9.77 6.88 -20.71
C ILE A 36 10.46 7.06 -19.36
N THR A 37 11.22 8.11 -19.17
CA THR A 37 11.84 8.43 -17.87
C THR A 37 10.80 8.61 -16.80
N GLY A 38 9.73 9.36 -17.08
CA GLY A 38 8.58 9.52 -16.17
C GLY A 38 7.94 8.18 -15.81
N MET A 39 7.81 7.27 -16.77
CA MET A 39 7.29 5.92 -16.53
C MET A 39 8.21 5.13 -15.57
N PHE A 40 9.54 5.15 -15.75
CA PHE A 40 10.47 4.47 -14.84
C PHE A 40 10.42 5.05 -13.42
N ILE A 41 10.28 6.38 -13.29
CA ILE A 41 10.10 7.05 -12.01
C ILE A 41 8.80 6.60 -11.36
N LEU A 42 7.69 6.53 -12.09
CA LEU A 42 6.42 6.02 -11.58
C LEU A 42 6.53 4.56 -11.12
N LEU A 43 7.21 3.70 -11.89
CA LEU A 43 7.45 2.30 -11.53
C LEU A 43 8.40 2.13 -10.33
N TYR A 44 9.23 3.14 -10.05
CA TYR A 44 10.04 3.17 -8.83
C TYR A 44 9.18 3.41 -7.59
N PHE A 45 8.27 4.38 -7.64
CA PHE A 45 7.39 4.74 -6.53
C PHE A 45 6.15 3.85 -6.41
N LYS A 46 5.70 3.25 -7.51
CA LYS A 46 4.53 2.36 -7.57
C LYS A 46 4.97 0.99 -8.04
N ASN A 47 5.09 0.03 -7.11
CA ASN A 47 5.44 -1.34 -7.48
C ASN A 47 4.27 -2.02 -8.19
N GLU A 48 4.51 -2.49 -9.40
CA GLU A 48 3.53 -3.15 -10.27
C GLU A 48 2.90 -4.39 -9.61
N ILE A 49 3.69 -5.15 -8.83
CA ILE A 49 3.20 -6.37 -8.17
C ILE A 49 2.20 -6.02 -7.06
N ILE A 50 2.50 -5.00 -6.25
CA ILE A 50 1.58 -4.54 -5.19
C ILE A 50 0.29 -4.02 -5.81
N PHE A 51 0.37 -3.28 -6.91
CA PHE A 51 -0.81 -2.79 -7.62
C PHE A 51 -1.67 -3.94 -8.15
N LEU A 52 -1.06 -4.94 -8.80
CA LEU A 52 -1.79 -6.12 -9.29
C LEU A 52 -2.38 -6.96 -8.14
N ALA A 53 -1.64 -7.12 -7.05
CA ALA A 53 -2.14 -7.78 -5.84
C ALA A 53 -3.35 -7.03 -5.26
N PHE A 54 -3.32 -5.70 -5.23
CA PHE A 54 -4.43 -4.87 -4.77
C PHE A 54 -5.68 -5.02 -5.67
N LEU A 55 -5.50 -5.08 -6.99
CA LEU A 55 -6.62 -5.31 -7.92
C LEU A 55 -7.27 -6.69 -7.72
N ARG A 56 -6.46 -7.71 -7.43
CA ARG A 56 -6.96 -9.06 -7.09
C ARG A 56 -7.73 -9.04 -5.77
N LEU A 57 -7.20 -8.37 -4.76
CA LEU A 57 -7.88 -8.23 -3.48
C LEU A 57 -9.25 -7.56 -3.63
N ARG A 58 -9.37 -6.51 -4.46
CA ARG A 58 -10.66 -5.85 -4.75
C ARG A 58 -11.70 -6.80 -5.37
N LYS A 59 -11.24 -7.82 -6.08
CA LYS A 59 -12.10 -8.90 -6.61
C LYS A 59 -12.32 -10.04 -5.61
N GLN A 60 -11.88 -9.89 -4.36
CA GLN A 60 -11.91 -10.91 -3.30
C GLN A 60 -11.14 -12.20 -3.66
N ASP A 61 -10.21 -12.11 -4.62
CA ASP A 61 -9.32 -13.22 -4.99
C ASP A 61 -8.10 -13.23 -4.05
N PHE A 62 -8.28 -13.83 -2.87
CA PHE A 62 -7.23 -13.89 -1.83
C PHE A 62 -6.04 -14.76 -2.26
N GLU A 63 -6.30 -15.88 -2.94
CA GLU A 63 -5.24 -16.77 -3.44
C GLU A 63 -4.40 -16.10 -4.52
N GLY A 64 -5.06 -15.46 -5.48
CA GLY A 64 -4.39 -14.68 -6.51
C GLY A 64 -3.58 -13.52 -5.92
N THR A 65 -4.08 -12.88 -4.88
CA THR A 65 -3.35 -11.81 -4.15
C THR A 65 -2.08 -12.38 -3.50
N LEU A 66 -2.17 -13.49 -2.78
CA LEU A 66 -1.00 -14.17 -2.18
C LEU A 66 0.02 -14.58 -3.24
N LYS A 67 -0.42 -15.14 -4.37
CA LYS A 67 0.45 -15.54 -5.48
C LYS A 67 1.24 -14.36 -6.05
N TRP A 68 0.65 -13.17 -6.11
CA TRP A 68 1.37 -11.96 -6.51
C TRP A 68 2.34 -11.48 -5.44
N LEU A 69 1.93 -11.44 -4.18
CA LEU A 69 2.78 -11.00 -3.08
C LEU A 69 4.00 -11.93 -2.86
N SER A 70 3.84 -13.25 -3.05
CA SER A 70 4.92 -14.22 -2.94
C SER A 70 6.04 -14.03 -3.99
N ARG A 71 5.77 -13.32 -5.09
CA ARG A 71 6.78 -12.95 -6.09
C ARG A 71 7.75 -11.88 -5.62
N ILE A 72 7.54 -11.30 -4.43
CA ILE A 72 8.45 -10.33 -3.81
C ILE A 72 9.32 -11.06 -2.78
N PRO A 73 10.53 -11.51 -3.13
CA PRO A 73 11.33 -12.37 -2.25
C PRO A 73 11.85 -11.65 -1.01
N SER A 74 12.16 -10.36 -1.12
CA SER A 74 12.71 -9.54 -0.03
C SER A 74 12.05 -8.16 -0.01
N PRO A 75 10.92 -7.98 0.72
CA PRO A 75 10.20 -6.71 0.74
C PRO A 75 11.07 -5.53 1.17
N SER A 76 11.95 -5.72 2.16
CA SER A 76 12.83 -4.66 2.67
C SER A 76 13.85 -4.17 1.63
N ALA A 77 14.37 -5.06 0.78
CA ALA A 77 15.34 -4.73 -0.26
C ALA A 77 14.66 -4.16 -1.52
N ASN A 78 13.47 -4.68 -1.87
CA ASN A 78 12.84 -4.43 -3.16
C ASN A 78 11.78 -3.33 -3.13
N LEU A 79 11.28 -2.96 -1.95
CA LEU A 79 10.19 -2.00 -1.78
C LEU A 79 10.65 -0.75 -1.02
N VAL A 80 10.15 0.42 -1.42
CA VAL A 80 10.28 1.63 -0.60
C VAL A 80 9.35 1.55 0.62
N PRO A 81 9.59 2.31 1.72
CA PRO A 81 8.84 2.17 2.97
C PRO A 81 7.31 2.13 2.79
N LYS A 82 6.74 3.07 2.05
CA LYS A 82 5.29 3.10 1.80
C LYS A 82 4.76 1.88 1.04
N GLN A 83 5.57 1.31 0.15
CA GLN A 83 5.21 0.05 -0.53
C GLN A 83 5.27 -1.14 0.42
N GLN A 84 6.23 -1.15 1.37
CA GLN A 84 6.24 -2.14 2.45
C GLN A 84 4.98 -2.02 3.31
N GLY A 85 4.51 -0.79 3.56
CA GLY A 85 3.23 -0.55 4.21
C GLY A 85 2.07 -1.26 3.49
N TYR A 86 1.94 -1.05 2.17
CA TYR A 86 0.90 -1.71 1.37
C TYR A 86 1.09 -3.24 1.30
N TYR A 87 2.32 -3.73 1.21
CA TYR A 87 2.61 -5.16 1.26
C TYR A 87 2.05 -5.79 2.54
N HIS A 88 2.36 -5.20 3.69
CA HIS A 88 1.86 -5.69 4.97
C HIS A 88 0.34 -5.47 5.14
N TYR A 89 -0.22 -4.39 4.58
CA TYR A 89 -1.65 -4.16 4.56
C TYR A 89 -2.40 -5.28 3.84
N LEU A 90 -1.95 -5.66 2.64
CA LEU A 90 -2.56 -6.73 1.86
C LEU A 90 -2.48 -8.08 2.59
N TYR A 91 -1.33 -8.39 3.22
CA TYR A 91 -1.21 -9.57 4.07
C TYR A 91 -2.18 -9.49 5.26
N GLY A 92 -2.30 -8.34 5.91
CA GLY A 92 -3.23 -8.14 7.02
C GLY A 92 -4.68 -8.46 6.64
N VAL A 93 -5.12 -8.01 5.47
CA VAL A 93 -6.47 -8.30 4.96
C VAL A 93 -6.66 -9.79 4.70
N ILE A 94 -5.71 -10.47 4.07
CA ILE A 94 -5.80 -11.91 3.80
C ILE A 94 -5.77 -12.72 5.10
N GLU A 95 -4.83 -12.41 5.98
CA GLU A 95 -4.66 -13.10 7.27
C GLU A 95 -5.86 -12.89 8.20
N SER A 96 -6.61 -11.80 8.05
CA SER A 96 -7.82 -11.55 8.85
C SER A 96 -8.91 -12.59 8.62
N GLN A 97 -8.86 -13.31 7.50
CA GLN A 97 -9.81 -14.40 7.21
C GLN A 97 -9.49 -15.69 7.96
N THR A 98 -8.22 -15.89 8.35
CA THR A 98 -7.75 -17.18 8.89
C THR A 98 -7.09 -17.06 10.26
N ASN A 99 -6.35 -15.98 10.51
CA ASN A 99 -5.55 -15.84 11.73
C ASN A 99 -5.44 -14.39 12.20
N LEU A 100 -6.29 -14.02 13.15
CA LEU A 100 -6.35 -12.66 13.70
C LEU A 100 -5.04 -12.19 14.34
N THR A 101 -4.19 -13.09 14.85
CA THR A 101 -2.93 -12.70 15.47
C THR A 101 -1.88 -12.33 14.43
N LYS A 102 -1.82 -13.06 13.32
CA LYS A 102 -0.98 -12.70 12.17
C LYS A 102 -1.48 -11.40 11.54
N ALA A 103 -2.78 -11.29 11.32
CA ALA A 103 -3.41 -10.08 10.77
C ALA A 103 -3.10 -8.83 11.61
N GLU A 104 -3.21 -8.92 12.95
CA GLU A 104 -2.84 -7.82 13.85
C GLU A 104 -1.38 -7.38 13.62
N LYS A 105 -0.45 -8.35 13.57
CA LYS A 105 0.97 -8.07 13.35
C LYS A 105 1.21 -7.39 11.99
N SER A 106 0.52 -7.85 10.96
CA SER A 106 0.64 -7.32 9.60
C SER A 106 0.07 -5.90 9.51
N PHE A 107 -1.12 -5.63 10.07
CA PHE A 107 -1.66 -4.27 10.10
C PHE A 107 -0.80 -3.30 10.92
N ARG A 108 -0.26 -3.72 12.07
CA ARG A 108 0.67 -2.87 12.85
C ARG A 108 1.92 -2.51 12.05
N LYS A 109 2.49 -3.48 11.32
CA LYS A 109 3.62 -3.22 10.40
C LYS A 109 3.22 -2.29 9.25
N ALA A 110 2.04 -2.49 8.66
CA ALA A 110 1.54 -1.60 7.61
C ALA A 110 1.47 -0.14 8.07
N LEU A 111 0.93 0.08 9.27
CA LEU A 111 0.81 1.42 9.86
C LEU A 111 2.18 2.01 10.26
N SER A 112 3.13 1.18 10.72
CA SER A 112 4.48 1.66 11.08
C SER A 112 5.30 2.11 9.87
N PHE A 113 5.14 1.48 8.70
CA PHE A 113 5.74 1.92 7.44
C PHE A 113 5.01 3.10 6.80
N GLY A 114 3.75 3.31 7.19
CA GLY A 114 2.85 4.32 6.64
C GLY A 114 2.24 3.91 5.30
N LEU A 115 1.06 4.45 5.04
CA LEU A 115 0.34 4.29 3.77
C LEU A 115 0.29 5.65 3.05
N SER A 116 0.19 5.63 1.72
CA SER A 116 0.25 6.87 0.93
C SER A 116 -1.07 7.64 0.95
N MET A 117 -2.18 6.92 1.09
CA MET A 117 -3.53 7.50 1.07
C MET A 117 -4.12 7.48 2.47
N SER A 118 -4.70 8.60 2.90
CA SER A 118 -5.37 8.74 4.21
C SER A 118 -6.55 7.76 4.36
N ALA A 119 -7.27 7.50 3.29
CA ALA A 119 -8.35 6.50 3.27
C ALA A 119 -7.85 5.07 3.54
N ASP A 120 -6.70 4.69 2.96
CA ASP A 120 -6.11 3.36 3.21
C ASP A 120 -5.58 3.24 4.64
N GLU A 121 -5.01 4.32 5.18
CA GLU A 121 -4.60 4.38 6.58
C GLU A 121 -5.79 4.26 7.53
N ALA A 122 -6.89 4.97 7.24
CA ALA A 122 -8.13 4.87 7.99
C ALA A 122 -8.70 3.45 7.94
N MET A 123 -8.69 2.80 6.77
CA MET A 123 -9.15 1.42 6.60
C MET A 123 -8.26 0.43 7.38
N ALA A 124 -6.94 0.60 7.35
CA ALA A 124 -6.03 -0.25 8.11
C ALA A 124 -6.26 -0.14 9.62
N LYS A 125 -6.45 1.10 10.13
CA LYS A 125 -6.78 1.35 11.53
C LYS A 125 -8.14 0.76 11.92
N LEU A 126 -9.14 0.90 11.04
CA LEU A 126 -10.47 0.33 11.23
C LEU A 126 -10.42 -1.20 11.31
N SER A 127 -9.70 -1.83 10.37
CA SER A 127 -9.52 -3.29 10.35
C SER A 127 -8.81 -3.79 11.61
N LEU A 128 -7.74 -3.10 12.02
CA LEU A 128 -7.03 -3.42 13.26
C LEU A 128 -7.92 -3.25 14.50
N ALA A 129 -8.74 -2.20 14.54
CA ALA A 129 -9.69 -2.00 15.62
C ALA A 129 -10.70 -3.15 15.70
N GLY A 130 -11.21 -3.63 14.56
CA GLY A 130 -12.09 -4.79 14.49
C GLY A 130 -11.45 -6.06 15.06
N ILE A 131 -10.18 -6.33 14.73
CA ILE A 131 -9.42 -7.45 15.29
C ILE A 131 -9.27 -7.32 16.80
N LEU A 132 -8.96 -6.12 17.30
CA LEU A 132 -8.78 -5.87 18.73
C LEU A 132 -10.11 -5.96 19.50
N MET A 133 -11.24 -5.60 18.88
CA MET A 133 -12.57 -5.82 19.44
C MET A 133 -12.84 -7.32 19.66
N GLN A 134 -12.56 -8.15 18.65
CA GLN A 134 -12.70 -9.61 18.77
C GLN A 134 -11.78 -10.18 19.86
N LYS A 135 -10.59 -9.60 20.03
CA LYS A 135 -9.66 -9.95 21.12
C LYS A 135 -10.00 -9.30 22.48
N ARG A 136 -11.14 -8.62 22.61
CA ARG A 136 -11.59 -7.91 23.82
C ARG A 136 -10.63 -6.81 24.32
N ARG A 137 -9.76 -6.29 23.46
CA ARG A 137 -8.82 -5.19 23.79
C ARG A 137 -9.48 -3.83 23.56
N LYS A 138 -10.51 -3.54 24.36
CA LYS A 138 -11.43 -2.40 24.20
C LYS A 138 -10.74 -1.03 24.12
N ARG A 139 -9.78 -0.78 25.01
CA ARG A 139 -9.07 0.53 25.05
C ARG A 139 -8.34 0.84 23.75
N GLU A 140 -7.52 -0.10 23.26
CA GLU A 140 -6.77 0.06 22.01
C GLU A 140 -7.69 0.17 20.79
N ALA A 141 -8.74 -0.64 20.76
CA ALA A 141 -9.72 -0.59 19.67
C ALA A 141 -10.40 0.80 19.63
N THR A 142 -10.78 1.37 20.78
CA THR A 142 -11.36 2.72 20.86
C THR A 142 -10.40 3.79 20.34
N THR A 143 -9.14 3.73 20.73
CA THR A 143 -8.10 4.66 20.26
C THR A 143 -7.97 4.58 18.74
N LEU A 144 -7.85 3.37 18.18
CA LEU A 144 -7.73 3.18 16.73
C LEU A 144 -8.98 3.62 15.95
N LEU A 145 -10.18 3.43 16.49
CA LEU A 145 -11.42 3.94 15.86
C LEU A 145 -11.43 5.47 15.80
N ASN A 146 -10.96 6.13 16.85
CA ASN A 146 -10.86 7.59 16.87
C ASN A 146 -9.77 8.10 15.91
N GLU A 147 -8.65 7.37 15.82
CA GLU A 147 -7.60 7.68 14.84
C GLU A 147 -8.05 7.41 13.41
N ALA A 148 -8.79 6.33 13.15
CA ALA A 148 -9.37 6.04 11.85
C ALA A 148 -10.33 7.16 11.41
N LYS A 149 -11.16 7.65 12.33
CA LYS A 149 -12.06 8.79 12.08
C LYS A 149 -11.30 10.07 11.71
N LYS A 150 -10.16 10.33 12.37
CA LYS A 150 -9.32 11.49 12.04
C LYS A 150 -8.62 11.35 10.68
N ALA A 151 -8.21 10.14 10.32
CA ALA A 151 -7.55 9.85 9.04
C ALA A 151 -8.54 9.84 7.86
N ASP A 152 -9.82 9.54 8.10
CA ASP A 152 -10.87 9.53 7.07
C ASP A 152 -11.33 10.95 6.72
N THR A 153 -10.47 11.72 6.07
CA THR A 153 -10.72 13.12 5.70
C THR A 153 -11.90 13.31 4.76
N HIS A 154 -12.22 12.31 3.94
CA HIS A 154 -13.31 12.33 2.97
C HIS A 154 -14.60 11.67 3.47
N ASN A 155 -14.63 11.23 4.75
CA ASN A 155 -15.77 10.57 5.38
C ASN A 155 -16.28 9.32 4.61
N VAL A 156 -15.39 8.61 3.93
CA VAL A 156 -15.70 7.39 3.17
C VAL A 156 -16.08 6.24 4.10
N LEU A 157 -15.47 6.19 5.28
CA LEU A 157 -15.64 5.13 6.28
C LEU A 157 -16.53 5.53 7.46
N GLY A 158 -17.11 6.73 7.43
CA GLY A 158 -17.85 7.30 8.55
C GLY A 158 -18.98 6.42 9.08
N GLN A 159 -19.73 5.75 8.20
CA GLN A 159 -20.78 4.81 8.60
C GLN A 159 -20.22 3.56 9.28
N GLN A 160 -19.16 2.97 8.73
CA GLN A 160 -18.51 1.77 9.28
C GLN A 160 -17.90 2.05 10.66
N ILE A 161 -17.25 3.21 10.82
CA ILE A 161 -16.70 3.65 12.09
C ILE A 161 -17.80 3.82 13.15
N LYS A 162 -18.92 4.45 12.80
CA LYS A 162 -20.06 4.61 13.71
C LYS A 162 -20.64 3.26 14.14
N LEU A 163 -20.83 2.32 13.20
CA LEU A 163 -21.31 0.96 13.50
C LEU A 163 -20.38 0.23 14.48
N MET A 164 -19.07 0.28 14.24
CA MET A 164 -18.09 -0.32 15.13
C MET A 164 -18.06 0.35 16.51
N GLN A 165 -18.21 1.67 16.58
CA GLN A 165 -18.32 2.38 17.87
C GLN A 165 -19.57 1.97 18.65
N GLN A 166 -20.69 1.73 17.98
CA GLN A 166 -21.90 1.23 18.61
C GLN A 166 -21.74 -0.22 19.11
N GLN A 167 -21.12 -1.08 18.32
CA GLN A 167 -20.80 -2.45 18.73
C GLN A 167 -19.86 -2.48 19.94
N MET A 168 -18.88 -1.57 19.98
CA MET A 168 -17.95 -1.44 21.08
C MET A 168 -18.62 -1.10 22.42
N LYS A 169 -19.74 -0.38 22.41
CA LYS A 169 -20.50 -0.07 23.63
C LYS A 169 -21.23 -1.29 24.21
N LYS A 170 -21.44 -2.32 23.40
CA LYS A 170 -22.17 -3.56 23.80
C LYS A 170 -21.22 -4.65 24.30
N ILE A 171 -19.91 -4.50 24.12
CA ILE A 171 -18.84 -5.37 24.63
C ILE A 171 -18.25 -4.79 25.91
#